data_17e2208af66bd2699e140d0bf22a639e
#
_entry.id   17e2208af66bd2699e140d0bf22a639e
#
_cell.length_a   1.000
_cell.length_b   1.000
_cell.length_c   1.000
_cell.angle_alpha   90.00
_cell.angle_beta   90.00
_cell.angle_gamma   90.00
#
_symmetry.space_group_name_H-M   'P 1'
#
loop_
_entity.id
_entity.type
_entity.pdbx_description
1 polymer ?
#
loop_
_entity_poly.entity_id
_entity_poly.type
_entity_poly.pdbx_seq_one_letter_code
_entity_poly.pdbx_strand_id
1 'polypeptide(L)'
;GVMQHHGAILHNVEGCVDVIATDFGWDDEVFLSFLPASHAYEHTGGQHFPIGLGAQIYYSEGPEKLAPNIEEVRPTIMVVVPRLFEVLRQRILKQIDKQGALTNFLFSKALDIGAKDYAGRVPLWDRPMDFLVGRTLRPKVAKRFGGRIKAMVSGGAPLNPEVGLFFQSLGLTFLQGYGQTEAG
;
A
#
# COMPACT_ATOMS: atom_id res chain seq x y z
N GLY A 1 -1.73 5.83 29.32
CA GLY A 1 -1.43 4.74 28.39
C GLY A 1 -2.49 3.65 28.46
N VAL A 2 -2.62 2.87 27.39
CA VAL A 2 -3.52 1.71 27.32
C VAL A 2 -2.71 0.45 27.59
N MET A 3 -3.19 -0.39 28.49
CA MET A 3 -2.59 -1.69 28.77
C MET A 3 -3.16 -2.72 27.81
N GLN A 4 -2.33 -3.22 26.90
CA GLN A 4 -2.72 -4.29 25.98
C GLN A 4 -2.29 -5.65 26.52
N HIS A 5 -3.15 -6.64 26.36
CA HIS A 5 -2.89 -8.02 26.72
C HIS A 5 -2.07 -8.72 25.63
N HIS A 6 -1.06 -9.51 26.02
CA HIS A 6 -0.24 -10.24 25.04
C HIS A 6 -1.08 -11.11 24.09
N GLY A 7 -2.12 -11.77 24.62
CA GLY A 7 -3.02 -12.60 23.82
C GLY A 7 -3.77 -11.81 22.72
N ALA A 8 -4.14 -10.55 22.99
CA ALA A 8 -4.78 -9.71 21.99
C ALA A 8 -3.82 -9.39 20.83
N ILE A 9 -2.56 -9.04 21.15
CA ILE A 9 -1.52 -8.80 20.13
C ILE A 9 -1.28 -10.06 19.30
N LEU A 10 -1.13 -11.21 19.94
CA LEU A 10 -0.91 -12.49 19.24
C LEU A 10 -2.09 -12.85 18.34
N HIS A 11 -3.33 -12.69 18.80
CA HIS A 11 -4.52 -12.96 18.01
C HIS A 11 -4.60 -12.05 16.76
N ASN A 12 -4.27 -10.76 16.91
CA ASN A 12 -4.19 -9.84 15.77
C ASN A 12 -3.10 -10.25 14.78
N VAL A 13 -1.94 -10.69 15.28
CA VAL A 13 -0.85 -11.18 14.42
C VAL A 13 -1.29 -12.43 13.64
N GLU A 14 -1.93 -13.39 14.31
CA GLU A 14 -2.46 -14.60 13.66
C GLU A 14 -3.45 -14.26 12.55
N GLY A 15 -4.40 -13.35 12.83
CA GLY A 15 -5.36 -12.89 11.82
C GLY A 15 -4.69 -12.19 10.62
N CYS A 16 -3.70 -11.35 10.87
CA CYS A 16 -2.95 -10.69 9.80
C CYS A 16 -2.13 -11.69 8.96
N VAL A 17 -1.50 -12.67 9.61
CA VAL A 17 -0.74 -13.74 8.96
C VAL A 17 -1.66 -14.57 8.06
N ASP A 18 -2.84 -14.94 8.56
CA ASP A 18 -3.83 -15.71 7.81
C ASP A 18 -4.29 -14.98 6.53
N VAL A 19 -4.59 -13.69 6.63
CA VAL A 19 -4.94 -12.85 5.47
C VAL A 19 -3.83 -12.84 4.42
N ILE A 20 -2.58 -12.60 4.84
CA ILE A 20 -1.47 -12.56 3.88
C ILE A 20 -1.21 -13.94 3.26
N ALA A 21 -1.21 -14.99 4.08
CA ALA A 21 -0.98 -16.36 3.59
C ALA A 21 -2.06 -16.79 2.59
N THR A 22 -3.34 -16.43 2.85
CA THR A 22 -4.48 -16.80 2.02
C THR A 22 -4.52 -15.99 0.72
N ASP A 23 -4.34 -14.65 0.80
CA ASP A 23 -4.56 -13.77 -0.34
C ASP A 23 -3.32 -13.58 -1.22
N PHE A 24 -2.11 -13.70 -0.63
CA PHE A 24 -0.84 -13.39 -1.32
C PHE A 24 0.17 -14.54 -1.31
N GLY A 25 -0.10 -15.61 -0.54
CA GLY A 25 0.82 -16.74 -0.35
C GLY A 25 2.01 -16.42 0.55
N TRP A 26 2.71 -17.47 0.99
CA TRP A 26 3.96 -17.37 1.76
C TRP A 26 5.13 -17.04 0.84
N ASP A 27 5.95 -16.07 1.25
CA ASP A 27 7.16 -15.66 0.55
C ASP A 27 8.14 -15.01 1.55
N ASP A 28 9.35 -14.68 1.10
CA ASP A 28 10.32 -13.89 1.86
C ASP A 28 9.86 -12.43 1.94
N GLU A 29 9.03 -12.13 2.93
CA GLU A 29 8.43 -10.83 3.11
C GLU A 29 9.43 -9.81 3.68
N VAL A 30 9.32 -8.58 3.21
CA VAL A 30 10.14 -7.44 3.63
C VAL A 30 9.23 -6.28 4.01
N PHE A 31 9.41 -5.79 5.22
CA PHE A 31 8.68 -4.65 5.77
C PHE A 31 9.59 -3.43 5.89
N LEU A 32 9.03 -2.25 5.65
CA LEU A 32 9.66 -0.96 5.98
C LEU A 32 8.82 -0.27 7.03
N SER A 33 9.33 -0.24 8.26
CA SER A 33 8.72 0.44 9.41
C SER A 33 9.10 1.91 9.40
N PHE A 34 8.13 2.81 9.50
CA PHE A 34 8.36 4.26 9.47
C PHE A 34 7.41 5.06 10.36
N LEU A 35 6.36 4.45 10.89
CA LEU A 35 5.46 5.06 11.83
C LEU A 35 6.05 4.96 13.26
N PRO A 36 5.57 5.77 14.23
CA PRO A 36 6.04 5.67 15.60
C PRO A 36 5.76 4.28 16.20
N ALA A 37 6.81 3.55 16.59
CA ALA A 37 6.69 2.20 17.16
C ALA A 37 5.90 2.14 18.49
N SER A 38 5.74 3.29 19.16
CA SER A 38 4.91 3.42 20.36
C SER A 38 3.40 3.50 20.08
N HIS A 39 3.01 3.72 18.80
CA HIS A 39 1.60 3.70 18.40
C HIS A 39 1.16 2.25 18.21
N ALA A 40 -0.01 1.85 18.79
CA ALA A 40 -0.50 0.48 18.75
C ALA A 40 -0.55 -0.12 17.34
N TYR A 41 -0.92 0.68 16.35
CA TYR A 41 -0.98 0.26 14.96
C TYR A 41 0.39 -0.16 14.40
N GLU A 42 1.44 0.66 14.61
CA GLU A 42 2.79 0.32 14.17
C GLU A 42 3.40 -0.79 15.04
N HIS A 43 3.13 -0.75 16.34
CA HIS A 43 3.60 -1.78 17.28
C HIS A 43 3.11 -3.19 16.88
N THR A 44 1.85 -3.32 16.53
CA THR A 44 1.29 -4.61 16.08
C THR A 44 1.62 -4.86 14.60
N GLY A 45 1.29 -3.93 13.72
CA GLY A 45 1.37 -4.13 12.27
C GLY A 45 2.77 -4.00 11.69
N GLY A 46 3.65 -3.17 12.27
CA GLY A 46 5.01 -2.93 11.77
C GLY A 46 6.09 -3.70 12.54
N GLN A 47 5.78 -4.27 13.70
CA GLN A 47 6.74 -5.01 14.52
C GLN A 47 6.31 -6.48 14.75
N HIS A 48 5.21 -6.71 15.46
CA HIS A 48 4.81 -8.07 15.83
C HIS A 48 4.31 -8.89 14.65
N PHE A 49 3.55 -8.28 13.75
CA PHE A 49 3.06 -8.96 12.55
C PHE A 49 4.18 -9.46 11.64
N PRO A 50 5.17 -8.63 11.23
CA PRO A 50 6.30 -9.14 10.45
C PRO A 50 7.12 -10.19 11.19
N ILE A 51 7.27 -10.10 12.53
CA ILE A 51 7.91 -11.18 13.32
C ILE A 51 7.10 -12.47 13.19
N GLY A 52 5.77 -12.40 13.29
CA GLY A 52 4.89 -13.56 13.13
C GLY A 52 4.95 -14.20 11.74
N LEU A 53 5.23 -13.41 10.70
CA LEU A 53 5.47 -13.88 9.33
C LEU A 53 6.89 -14.45 9.13
N GLY A 54 7.83 -14.20 10.03
CA GLY A 54 9.26 -14.46 9.80
C GLY A 54 9.87 -13.50 8.78
N ALA A 55 9.31 -12.31 8.63
CA ALA A 55 9.71 -11.30 7.65
C ALA A 55 10.94 -10.50 8.11
N GLN A 56 11.63 -9.89 7.15
CA GLN A 56 12.66 -8.90 7.42
C GLN A 56 12.03 -7.54 7.72
N ILE A 57 12.53 -6.84 8.75
CA ILE A 57 12.08 -5.51 9.12
C ILE A 57 13.22 -4.52 8.91
N TYR A 58 12.98 -3.50 8.09
CA TYR A 58 13.86 -2.34 7.95
C TYR A 58 13.19 -1.12 8.56
N TYR A 59 13.98 -0.24 9.13
CA TYR A 59 13.51 1.00 9.75
C TYR A 59 13.89 2.20 8.89
N SER A 60 12.91 3.05 8.60
CA SER A 60 13.15 4.28 7.85
C SER A 60 13.99 5.26 8.66
N GLU A 61 14.89 5.97 7.99
CA GLU A 61 15.72 7.01 8.58
C GLU A 61 14.94 8.28 8.96
N GLY A 62 13.69 8.37 8.54
CA GLY A 62 12.79 9.49 8.82
C GLY A 62 11.81 9.75 7.67
N PRO A 63 10.78 10.58 7.91
CA PRO A 63 9.74 10.85 6.91
C PRO A 63 10.26 11.46 5.61
N GLU A 64 11.31 12.27 5.68
CA GLU A 64 11.96 12.90 4.53
C GLU A 64 12.75 11.90 3.68
N LYS A 65 13.21 10.80 4.29
CA LYS A 65 13.94 9.72 3.63
C LYS A 65 13.06 8.55 3.20
N LEU A 66 11.77 8.59 3.49
CA LEU A 66 10.87 7.47 3.23
C LEU A 66 10.89 7.01 1.76
N ALA A 67 10.86 7.95 0.80
CA ALA A 67 10.86 7.60 -0.62
C ALA A 67 12.15 6.89 -1.07
N PRO A 68 13.36 7.42 -0.79
CA PRO A 68 14.60 6.68 -1.07
C PRO A 68 14.70 5.36 -0.30
N ASN A 69 14.25 5.29 0.95
CA ASN A 69 14.25 4.03 1.70
C ASN A 69 13.32 2.98 1.07
N ILE A 70 12.16 3.37 0.54
CA ILE A 70 11.27 2.45 -0.21
C ILE A 70 11.99 1.89 -1.46
N GLU A 71 12.69 2.74 -2.21
CA GLU A 71 13.41 2.31 -3.41
C GLU A 71 14.58 1.37 -3.10
N GLU A 72 15.30 1.62 -2.00
CA GLU A 72 16.43 0.82 -1.54
C GLU A 72 16.00 -0.53 -0.95
N VAL A 73 15.09 -0.50 0.04
CA VAL A 73 14.61 -1.69 0.77
C VAL A 73 13.72 -2.57 -0.10
N ARG A 74 12.95 -1.96 -1.00
CA ARG A 74 11.99 -2.66 -1.87
C ARG A 74 11.02 -3.52 -1.07
N PRO A 75 10.23 -2.94 -0.16
CA PRO A 75 9.35 -3.69 0.71
C PRO A 75 8.27 -4.44 -0.08
N THR A 76 7.80 -5.55 0.48
CA THR A 76 6.68 -6.33 -0.06
C THR A 76 5.36 -5.94 0.60
N ILE A 77 5.41 -5.58 1.86
CA ILE A 77 4.25 -5.12 2.65
C ILE A 77 4.63 -3.85 3.40
N MET A 78 3.72 -2.89 3.43
CA MET A 78 3.88 -1.66 4.22
C MET A 78 2.62 -1.37 5.04
N VAL A 79 2.83 -1.06 6.31
CA VAL A 79 1.79 -0.51 7.20
C VAL A 79 1.83 1.01 7.07
N VAL A 80 0.71 1.62 6.70
CA VAL A 80 0.66 3.03 6.30
C VAL A 80 -0.56 3.74 6.86
N VAL A 81 -0.52 5.06 6.85
CA VAL A 81 -1.66 5.91 7.25
C VAL A 81 -2.22 6.65 6.05
N PRO A 82 -3.54 6.95 6.02
CA PRO A 82 -4.19 7.63 4.88
C PRO A 82 -3.50 8.91 4.43
N ARG A 83 -2.98 9.69 5.38
CA ARG A 83 -2.28 10.95 5.08
C ARG A 83 -1.09 10.79 4.14
N LEU A 84 -0.36 9.69 4.25
CA LEU A 84 0.76 9.41 3.34
C LEU A 84 0.27 9.31 1.89
N PHE A 85 -0.85 8.62 1.67
CA PHE A 85 -1.42 8.43 0.34
C PHE A 85 -1.91 9.75 -0.28
N GLU A 86 -2.50 10.62 0.50
CA GLU A 86 -2.91 11.95 0.02
C GLU A 86 -1.70 12.74 -0.49
N VAL A 87 -0.60 12.74 0.27
CA VAL A 87 0.65 13.41 -0.11
C VAL A 87 1.26 12.78 -1.36
N LEU A 88 1.32 11.45 -1.42
CA LEU A 88 1.85 10.72 -2.58
C LEU A 88 1.00 10.96 -3.83
N ARG A 89 -0.34 10.94 -3.71
CA ARG A 89 -1.26 11.27 -4.82
C ARG A 89 -0.96 12.65 -5.38
N GLN A 90 -0.85 13.66 -4.51
CA GLN A 90 -0.54 15.04 -4.93
C GLN A 90 0.81 15.14 -5.64
N ARG A 91 1.83 14.44 -5.15
CA ARG A 91 3.17 14.40 -5.79
C ARG A 91 3.11 13.73 -7.15
N ILE A 92 2.40 12.60 -7.29
CA ILE A 92 2.21 11.89 -8.55
C ILE A 92 1.49 12.80 -9.55
N LEU A 93 0.38 13.43 -9.19
CA LEU A 93 -0.37 14.34 -10.06
C LEU A 93 0.51 15.48 -10.55
N LYS A 94 1.24 16.17 -9.66
CA LYS A 94 2.17 17.23 -10.04
C LYS A 94 3.28 16.79 -10.99
N GLN A 95 3.71 15.53 -10.89
CA GLN A 95 4.73 14.99 -11.79
C GLN A 95 4.15 14.62 -13.16
N ILE A 96 2.94 14.08 -13.18
CA ILE A 96 2.22 13.74 -14.42
C ILE A 96 1.94 15.01 -15.23
N ASP A 97 1.48 16.09 -14.60
CA ASP A 97 1.22 17.38 -15.24
C ASP A 97 2.45 17.95 -15.97
N LYS A 98 3.66 17.61 -15.49
CA LYS A 98 4.92 18.03 -16.13
C LYS A 98 5.38 17.12 -17.27
N GLN A 99 4.71 15.98 -17.48
CA GLN A 99 5.03 15.03 -18.54
C GLN A 99 4.21 15.35 -19.81
N GLY A 100 4.68 14.84 -20.94
CA GLY A 100 4.03 15.11 -22.23
C GLY A 100 2.60 14.55 -22.33
N ALA A 101 1.86 15.02 -23.30
CA ALA A 101 0.44 14.72 -23.53
C ALA A 101 0.12 13.20 -23.56
N LEU A 102 1.03 12.39 -24.10
CA LEU A 102 0.87 10.93 -24.14
C LEU A 102 0.81 10.31 -22.73
N THR A 103 1.69 10.73 -21.83
CA THR A 103 1.69 10.22 -20.44
C THR A 103 0.42 10.64 -19.72
N ASN A 104 0.00 11.89 -19.88
CA ASN A 104 -1.25 12.40 -19.31
C ASN A 104 -2.46 11.63 -19.82
N PHE A 105 -2.50 11.33 -21.13
CA PHE A 105 -3.55 10.52 -21.72
C PHE A 105 -3.59 9.10 -21.15
N LEU A 106 -2.45 8.40 -21.10
CA LEU A 106 -2.38 7.05 -20.52
C LEU A 106 -2.78 7.04 -19.06
N PHE A 107 -2.39 8.06 -18.30
CA PHE A 107 -2.75 8.20 -16.91
C PHE A 107 -4.26 8.40 -16.71
N SER A 108 -4.88 9.29 -17.49
CA SER A 108 -6.33 9.49 -17.49
C SER A 108 -7.08 8.19 -17.82
N LYS A 109 -6.60 7.44 -18.82
CA LYS A 109 -7.18 6.14 -19.18
C LYS A 109 -7.02 5.08 -18.08
N ALA A 110 -5.88 5.08 -17.39
CA ALA A 110 -5.67 4.17 -16.25
C ALA A 110 -6.71 4.41 -15.15
N LEU A 111 -6.98 5.67 -14.81
CA LEU A 111 -7.98 6.03 -13.80
C LEU A 111 -9.40 5.68 -14.23
N ASP A 112 -9.76 5.94 -15.50
CA ASP A 112 -11.09 5.60 -16.04
C ASP A 112 -11.34 4.08 -16.03
N ILE A 113 -10.35 3.30 -16.50
CA ILE A 113 -10.42 1.83 -16.49
C ILE A 113 -10.49 1.29 -15.07
N GLY A 114 -9.66 1.81 -14.15
CA GLY A 114 -9.68 1.39 -12.75
C GLY A 114 -11.01 1.67 -12.06
N ALA A 115 -11.66 2.80 -12.36
CA ALA A 115 -12.99 3.11 -11.86
C ALA A 115 -14.06 2.12 -12.39
N LYS A 116 -13.95 1.73 -13.65
CA LYS A 116 -14.83 0.72 -14.27
C LYS A 116 -14.58 -0.68 -13.68
N ASP A 117 -13.32 -1.03 -13.45
CA ASP A 117 -12.94 -2.31 -12.85
C ASP A 117 -13.49 -2.43 -11.43
N TYR A 118 -13.32 -1.40 -10.63
CA TYR A 118 -13.90 -1.34 -9.28
C TYR A 118 -15.43 -1.50 -9.29
N ALA A 119 -16.10 -0.98 -10.33
CA ALA A 119 -17.54 -1.15 -10.52
C ALA A 119 -17.92 -2.51 -11.14
N GLY A 120 -16.97 -3.41 -11.41
CA GLY A 120 -17.19 -4.69 -12.06
C GLY A 120 -17.65 -4.57 -13.53
N ARG A 121 -17.32 -3.50 -14.22
CA ARG A 121 -17.88 -3.13 -15.53
C ARG A 121 -16.81 -2.78 -16.58
N VAL A 122 -15.69 -3.47 -16.63
CA VAL A 122 -14.67 -3.21 -17.66
C VAL A 122 -15.16 -3.75 -19.01
N PRO A 123 -15.49 -2.88 -19.99
CA PRO A 123 -15.91 -3.30 -21.31
C PRO A 123 -14.74 -3.97 -22.08
N LEU A 124 -15.09 -4.90 -22.97
CA LEU A 124 -14.10 -5.62 -23.78
C LEU A 124 -13.22 -4.70 -24.63
N TRP A 125 -13.75 -3.55 -25.09
CA TRP A 125 -12.99 -2.57 -25.87
C TRP A 125 -11.98 -1.76 -25.05
N ASP A 126 -12.07 -1.75 -23.72
CA ASP A 126 -11.06 -1.11 -22.86
C ASP A 126 -9.86 -2.03 -22.58
N ARG A 127 -9.97 -3.35 -22.82
CA ARG A 127 -8.90 -4.34 -22.57
C ARG A 127 -7.58 -4.04 -23.30
N PRO A 128 -7.55 -3.62 -24.58
CA PRO A 128 -6.28 -3.27 -25.23
C PRO A 128 -5.59 -2.08 -24.55
N MET A 129 -6.38 -1.09 -24.10
CA MET A 129 -5.85 0.06 -23.40
C MET A 129 -5.36 -0.32 -22.00
N ASP A 130 -6.09 -1.17 -21.26
CA ASP A 130 -5.67 -1.70 -19.97
C ASP A 130 -4.35 -2.47 -20.08
N PHE A 131 -4.21 -3.30 -21.11
CA PHE A 131 -2.97 -4.00 -21.41
C PHE A 131 -1.80 -3.03 -21.67
N LEU A 132 -2.03 -1.96 -22.43
CA LEU A 132 -1.01 -0.93 -22.70
C LEU A 132 -0.61 -0.19 -21.43
N VAL A 133 -1.58 0.22 -20.62
CA VAL A 133 -1.35 0.86 -19.31
C VAL A 133 -0.58 -0.09 -18.38
N GLY A 134 -0.95 -1.37 -18.37
CA GLY A 134 -0.28 -2.42 -17.59
C GLY A 134 1.18 -2.62 -17.97
N ARG A 135 1.53 -2.42 -19.23
CA ARG A 135 2.92 -2.55 -19.73
C ARG A 135 3.75 -1.29 -19.65
N THR A 136 3.13 -0.12 -19.55
CA THR A 136 3.83 1.17 -19.66
C THR A 136 3.80 2.00 -18.38
N LEU A 137 2.63 2.23 -17.82
CA LEU A 137 2.44 3.13 -16.69
C LEU A 137 2.55 2.42 -15.34
N ARG A 138 1.80 1.32 -15.14
CA ARG A 138 1.78 0.60 -13.86
C ARG A 138 3.16 0.13 -13.40
N PRO A 139 4.06 -0.40 -14.25
CA PRO A 139 5.42 -0.77 -13.83
C PRO A 139 6.27 0.43 -13.39
N LYS A 140 6.06 1.61 -14.00
CA LYS A 140 6.76 2.84 -13.60
C LYS A 140 6.31 3.31 -12.21
N VAL A 141 5.01 3.19 -11.93
CA VAL A 141 4.46 3.49 -10.60
C VAL A 141 4.96 2.45 -9.59
N ALA A 142 4.83 1.16 -9.88
CA ALA A 142 5.29 0.09 -9.00
C ALA A 142 6.78 0.25 -8.63
N LYS A 143 7.64 0.64 -9.59
CA LYS A 143 9.06 0.87 -9.34
C LYS A 143 9.32 1.93 -8.26
N ARG A 144 8.48 2.98 -8.16
CA ARG A 144 8.58 4.01 -7.12
C ARG A 144 8.23 3.49 -5.73
N PHE A 145 7.53 2.37 -5.67
CA PHE A 145 7.24 1.64 -4.44
C PHE A 145 8.16 0.41 -4.28
N GLY A 146 9.36 0.46 -4.88
CA GLY A 146 10.35 -0.61 -4.79
C GLY A 146 10.13 -1.77 -5.77
N GLY A 147 9.01 -1.81 -6.49
CA GLY A 147 8.69 -2.81 -7.53
C GLY A 147 8.31 -4.20 -7.01
N ARG A 148 8.22 -4.39 -5.69
CA ARG A 148 7.90 -5.68 -5.04
C ARG A 148 6.66 -5.60 -4.14
N ILE A 149 6.05 -4.43 -4.01
CA ILE A 149 4.87 -4.22 -3.15
C ILE A 149 3.75 -5.19 -3.55
N LYS A 150 3.32 -6.01 -2.62
CA LYS A 150 2.15 -6.91 -2.70
C LYS A 150 0.93 -6.23 -2.12
N ALA A 151 1.07 -5.62 -0.95
CA ALA A 151 -0.01 -4.94 -0.26
C ALA A 151 0.48 -3.74 0.57
N MET A 152 -0.35 -2.71 0.62
CA MET A 152 -0.24 -1.63 1.58
C MET A 152 -1.44 -1.66 2.50
N VAL A 153 -1.21 -1.81 3.79
CA VAL A 153 -2.27 -1.86 4.81
C VAL A 153 -2.48 -0.46 5.33
N SER A 154 -3.64 0.12 5.07
CA SER A 154 -4.03 1.46 5.55
C SER A 154 -4.83 1.35 6.84
N GLY A 155 -4.39 2.01 7.89
CA GLY A 155 -5.05 2.00 9.19
C GLY A 155 -4.89 3.30 9.97
N GLY A 156 -5.44 3.34 11.17
CA GLY A 156 -5.40 4.50 12.07
C GLY A 156 -6.40 5.61 11.74
N ALA A 157 -6.95 5.65 10.52
CA ALA A 157 -8.01 6.58 10.09
C ALA A 157 -8.70 6.04 8.82
N PRO A 158 -9.92 6.50 8.49
CA PRO A 158 -10.59 6.13 7.25
C PRO A 158 -9.79 6.58 6.03
N LEU A 159 -9.59 5.68 5.06
CA LEU A 159 -9.03 6.03 3.76
C LEU A 159 -10.12 6.64 2.89
N ASN A 160 -9.85 7.81 2.29
CA ASN A 160 -10.75 8.37 1.29
C ASN A 160 -10.86 7.40 0.10
N PRO A 161 -12.09 6.96 -0.27
CA PRO A 161 -12.31 6.00 -1.36
C PRO A 161 -11.70 6.45 -2.70
N GLU A 162 -11.71 7.74 -3.00
CA GLU A 162 -11.10 8.28 -4.23
C GLU A 162 -9.57 8.10 -4.24
N VAL A 163 -8.94 8.22 -3.07
CA VAL A 163 -7.50 8.01 -2.92
C VAL A 163 -7.17 6.53 -3.09
N GLY A 164 -7.95 5.64 -2.48
CA GLY A 164 -7.81 4.20 -2.65
C GLY A 164 -7.96 3.78 -4.11
N LEU A 165 -9.04 4.23 -4.76
CA LEU A 165 -9.32 3.96 -6.17
C LEU A 165 -8.20 4.48 -7.10
N PHE A 166 -7.67 5.68 -6.82
CA PHE A 166 -6.54 6.25 -7.56
C PHE A 166 -5.34 5.29 -7.60
N PHE A 167 -4.90 4.80 -6.45
CA PHE A 167 -3.75 3.90 -6.39
C PHE A 167 -4.05 2.50 -6.92
N GLN A 168 -5.24 1.97 -6.68
CA GLN A 168 -5.68 0.70 -7.23
C GLN A 168 -5.69 0.73 -8.77
N SER A 169 -6.15 1.82 -9.38
CA SER A 169 -6.10 2.03 -10.83
C SER A 169 -4.68 2.00 -11.38
N LEU A 170 -3.70 2.40 -10.56
CA LEU A 170 -2.27 2.36 -10.88
C LEU A 170 -1.60 1.00 -10.58
N GLY A 171 -2.37 0.00 -10.16
CA GLY A 171 -1.90 -1.37 -9.94
C GLY A 171 -1.32 -1.63 -8.55
N LEU A 172 -1.66 -0.81 -7.55
CA LEU A 172 -1.25 -1.02 -6.16
C LEU A 172 -2.40 -1.61 -5.34
N THR A 173 -2.13 -2.65 -4.58
CA THR A 173 -3.13 -3.29 -3.73
C THR A 173 -3.20 -2.63 -2.36
N PHE A 174 -4.42 -2.29 -1.95
CA PHE A 174 -4.71 -1.69 -0.65
C PHE A 174 -5.61 -2.59 0.18
N LEU A 175 -5.20 -2.79 1.41
CA LEU A 175 -6.01 -3.38 2.47
C LEU A 175 -6.35 -2.29 3.48
N GLN A 176 -7.53 -2.33 4.07
CA GLN A 176 -7.90 -1.43 5.15
C GLN A 176 -7.97 -2.22 6.45
N GLY A 177 -7.18 -1.79 7.43
CA GLY A 177 -7.23 -2.29 8.80
C GLY A 177 -8.02 -1.34 9.70
N TYR A 178 -8.98 -1.89 10.43
CA TYR A 178 -9.67 -1.17 11.49
C TYR A 178 -9.28 -1.75 12.84
N GLY A 179 -8.95 -0.88 13.78
CA GLY A 179 -8.66 -1.26 15.16
C GLY A 179 -8.66 -0.06 16.09
N GLN A 180 -8.76 -0.34 17.36
CA GLN A 180 -8.67 0.64 18.42
C GLN A 180 -7.63 0.18 19.43
N THR A 181 -6.83 1.11 19.96
CA THR A 181 -5.79 0.79 20.96
C THR A 181 -6.40 0.10 22.19
N GLU A 182 -7.62 0.45 22.56
CA GLU A 182 -8.35 -0.08 23.71
C GLU A 182 -8.91 -1.48 23.48
N ALA A 183 -9.01 -1.92 22.23
CA ALA A 183 -9.56 -3.23 21.89
C ALA A 183 -8.48 -4.30 21.63
N GLY A 184 -7.22 -3.91 21.58
CA GLY A 184 -6.07 -4.82 21.44
C GLY A 184 -5.49 -4.85 20.07
#